data_d60d3696172c6a0b42dfd98a09554a8b
#
_entry.id   d60d3696172c6a0b42dfd98a09554a8b
#
_cell.length_a   1.000
_cell.length_b   1.000
_cell.length_c   1.000
_cell.angle_alpha   90.00
_cell.angle_beta   90.00
_cell.angle_gamma   90.00
#
_symmetry.space_group_name_H-M   'P 1'
#
loop_
_entity.id
_entity.type
_entity.pdbx_description
1 polymer ?
#
loop_
_entity_poly.entity_id
_entity_poly.type
_entity_poly.pdbx_seq_one_letter_code
_entity_poly.pdbx_strand_id
1 'polypeptide(L)'
;GRAMLYVHGWSDCFYQAHLAEVVESWGYDFLGLDLRRYGRNLVPGQMAGWVRDLAEYDEEIDAAVSLLRADHDSVTIMGHSTGGLIVPLWVSRHPGRVDGVILNSPWIDLQGSFLTRALAGPLARSVRVAEPTTVLPIPSRDNFGRSIRREFDGEWDVPEVKDPSWAPFVTRAGWLAAILDGHQKVAQGLHIDVPLLVLIS
;
A
#
# COMPACT_ATOMS: atom_id res chain seq x y z
N GLY A 1 1.35 26.11 -2.51
CA GLY A 1 2.22 25.08 -3.11
C GLY A 1 1.45 23.81 -3.45
N ARG A 2 2.14 22.83 -4.06
CA ARG A 2 1.59 21.51 -4.39
C ARG A 2 2.36 20.44 -3.62
N ALA A 3 1.67 19.45 -3.07
CA ALA A 3 2.30 18.34 -2.39
C ALA A 3 1.87 16.98 -2.95
N MET A 4 2.75 15.99 -2.81
CA MET A 4 2.45 14.59 -3.12
C MET A 4 2.74 13.71 -1.90
N LEU A 5 1.73 12.95 -1.47
CA LEU A 5 1.85 11.91 -0.45
C LEU A 5 2.01 10.55 -1.13
N TYR A 6 3.06 9.81 -0.80
CA TYR A 6 3.28 8.44 -1.30
C TYR A 6 2.97 7.41 -0.23
N VAL A 7 2.22 6.36 -0.61
CA VAL A 7 1.85 5.21 0.22
C VAL A 7 2.38 3.93 -0.43
N HIS A 8 3.24 3.22 0.29
CA HIS A 8 3.95 2.03 -0.16
C HIS A 8 3.07 0.75 -0.22
N GLY A 9 3.65 -0.35 -0.70
CA GLY A 9 3.02 -1.66 -0.82
C GLY A 9 3.23 -2.59 0.38
N TRP A 10 2.83 -3.86 0.21
CA TRP A 10 3.03 -4.93 1.20
C TRP A 10 4.51 -5.26 1.38
N SER A 11 4.91 -5.51 2.64
CA SER A 11 6.29 -5.81 3.00
C SER A 11 7.28 -4.77 2.46
N ASP A 12 6.87 -3.49 2.48
CA ASP A 12 7.58 -2.36 1.89
C ASP A 12 7.68 -1.18 2.88
N CYS A 13 8.36 -0.13 2.49
CA CYS A 13 8.44 1.17 3.16
C CYS A 13 8.86 2.21 2.11
N PHE A 14 8.88 3.48 2.48
CA PHE A 14 9.43 4.49 1.56
C PHE A 14 10.96 4.46 1.56
N TYR A 15 11.56 4.23 0.40
CA TYR A 15 13.01 4.29 0.15
C TYR A 15 13.34 4.85 -1.25
N GLN A 16 12.35 5.15 -2.05
CA GLN A 16 12.47 5.56 -3.46
C GLN A 16 12.84 7.06 -3.55
N ALA A 17 14.04 7.44 -3.05
CA ALA A 17 14.51 8.83 -3.07
C ALA A 17 14.50 9.43 -4.49
N HIS A 18 14.85 8.62 -5.51
CA HIS A 18 14.79 9.05 -6.90
C HIS A 18 13.37 9.47 -7.34
N LEU A 19 12.32 8.77 -6.89
CA LEU A 19 10.94 9.18 -7.16
C LEU A 19 10.66 10.54 -6.52
N ALA A 20 11.10 10.76 -5.29
CA ALA A 20 10.95 12.06 -4.63
C ALA A 20 11.63 13.19 -5.43
N GLU A 21 12.90 13.00 -5.83
CA GLU A 21 13.66 13.96 -6.64
C GLU A 21 12.95 14.32 -7.96
N VAL A 22 12.40 13.32 -8.65
CA VAL A 22 11.66 13.55 -9.91
C VAL A 22 10.39 14.36 -9.63
N VAL A 23 9.62 14.00 -8.62
CA VAL A 23 8.38 14.69 -8.26
C VAL A 23 8.66 16.12 -7.80
N GLU A 24 9.72 16.34 -7.01
CA GLU A 24 10.17 17.65 -6.57
C GLU A 24 10.64 18.52 -7.77
N SER A 25 11.26 17.92 -8.79
CA SER A 25 11.62 18.63 -10.03
C SER A 25 10.40 19.18 -10.78
N TRP A 26 9.20 18.62 -10.55
CA TRP A 26 7.94 19.12 -11.09
C TRP A 26 7.30 20.20 -10.22
N GLY A 27 7.96 20.61 -9.14
CA GLY A 27 7.49 21.65 -8.21
C GLY A 27 6.44 21.16 -7.21
N TYR A 28 6.51 19.90 -6.80
CA TYR A 28 5.78 19.36 -5.67
C TYR A 28 6.69 19.22 -4.47
N ASP A 29 6.17 19.40 -3.27
CA ASP A 29 6.80 18.90 -2.07
C ASP A 29 6.39 17.43 -1.89
N PHE A 30 7.38 16.55 -1.65
CA PHE A 30 7.14 15.10 -1.58
C PHE A 30 7.19 14.58 -0.14
N LEU A 31 6.20 13.79 0.24
CA LEU A 31 6.14 13.10 1.53
C LEU A 31 5.95 11.59 1.33
N GLY A 32 6.89 10.78 1.81
CA GLY A 32 6.76 9.31 1.88
C GLY A 32 6.20 8.90 3.23
N LEU A 33 5.09 8.18 3.25
CA LEU A 33 4.46 7.66 4.46
C LEU A 33 4.82 6.19 4.66
N ASP A 34 5.51 5.86 5.77
CA ASP A 34 5.57 4.48 6.25
C ASP A 34 4.30 4.20 7.09
N LEU A 35 3.50 3.25 6.66
CA LEU A 35 2.28 2.84 7.38
C LEU A 35 2.63 2.21 8.73
N ARG A 36 1.66 2.13 9.64
CA ARG A 36 1.84 1.44 10.93
C ARG A 36 2.34 0.01 10.75
N ARG A 37 3.31 -0.41 11.55
CA ARG A 37 3.94 -1.74 11.52
C ARG A 37 4.71 -2.04 10.23
N TYR A 38 5.18 -1.00 9.55
CA TYR A 38 6.07 -1.08 8.38
C TYR A 38 7.29 -0.19 8.58
N GLY A 39 8.38 -0.51 7.89
CA GLY A 39 9.57 0.30 7.79
C GLY A 39 10.01 0.91 9.13
N ARG A 40 10.10 2.23 9.20
CA ARG A 40 10.50 3.00 10.40
C ARG A 40 9.46 2.96 11.52
N ASN A 41 8.21 2.58 11.22
CA ASN A 41 7.11 2.46 12.18
C ASN A 41 6.92 1.03 12.72
N LEU A 42 7.79 0.08 12.31
CA LEU A 42 7.80 -1.28 12.85
C LEU A 42 8.69 -1.34 14.08
N VAL A 43 8.10 -1.59 15.24
CA VAL A 43 8.86 -1.76 16.49
C VAL A 43 8.95 -3.23 16.91
N PRO A 44 10.01 -3.63 17.64
CA PRO A 44 10.18 -5.02 18.09
C PRO A 44 8.93 -5.56 18.82
N GLY A 45 8.56 -6.80 18.51
CA GLY A 45 7.40 -7.47 19.10
C GLY A 45 6.07 -7.21 18.39
N GLN A 46 6.00 -6.31 17.44
CA GLN A 46 4.82 -6.12 16.60
C GLN A 46 4.71 -7.19 15.49
N MET A 47 3.49 -7.46 15.09
CA MET A 47 3.22 -8.26 13.89
C MET A 47 3.34 -7.35 12.66
N ALA A 48 4.44 -7.51 11.90
CA ALA A 48 4.73 -6.71 10.73
C ALA A 48 3.55 -6.69 9.74
N GLY A 49 3.14 -5.49 9.32
CA GLY A 49 2.10 -5.21 8.35
C GLY A 49 0.67 -5.65 8.72
N TRP A 50 0.46 -6.21 9.92
CA TRP A 50 -0.83 -6.76 10.29
C TRP A 50 -1.85 -5.70 10.71
N VAL A 51 -3.03 -5.75 10.10
CA VAL A 51 -4.24 -5.01 10.47
C VAL A 51 -5.46 -5.93 10.31
N ARG A 52 -6.55 -5.60 10.99
CA ARG A 52 -7.84 -6.29 10.85
C ARG A 52 -8.75 -5.67 9.80
N ASP A 53 -8.60 -4.38 9.58
CA ASP A 53 -9.34 -3.60 8.59
C ASP A 53 -8.38 -2.61 7.93
N LEU A 54 -8.49 -2.43 6.62
CA LEU A 54 -7.69 -1.43 5.91
C LEU A 54 -8.02 0.01 6.34
N ALA A 55 -9.17 0.24 6.96
CA ALA A 55 -9.51 1.53 7.55
C ALA A 55 -8.65 1.89 8.78
N GLU A 56 -7.92 0.93 9.38
CA GLU A 56 -6.94 1.26 10.42
C GLU A 56 -5.84 2.20 9.92
N TYR A 57 -5.54 2.19 8.63
CA TYR A 57 -4.56 3.10 8.01
C TYR A 57 -5.11 4.53 7.80
N ASP A 58 -6.41 4.75 7.99
CA ASP A 58 -7.01 6.08 7.80
C ASP A 58 -6.40 7.10 8.76
N GLU A 59 -6.05 6.68 9.96
CA GLU A 59 -5.46 7.54 11.00
C GLU A 59 -4.16 8.21 10.54
N GLU A 60 -3.19 7.42 10.05
CA GLU A 60 -1.91 7.97 9.58
C GLU A 60 -2.02 8.69 8.25
N ILE A 61 -2.91 8.25 7.35
CA ILE A 61 -3.14 8.95 6.08
C ILE A 61 -3.81 10.30 6.34
N ASP A 62 -4.83 10.36 7.23
CA ASP A 62 -5.47 11.61 7.63
C ASP A 62 -4.49 12.57 8.29
N ALA A 63 -3.61 12.09 9.15
CA ALA A 63 -2.59 12.90 9.80
C ALA A 63 -1.60 13.48 8.76
N ALA A 64 -1.12 12.65 7.82
CA ALA A 64 -0.20 13.07 6.77
C ALA A 64 -0.84 14.08 5.80
N VAL A 65 -2.07 13.83 5.36
CA VAL A 65 -2.82 14.76 4.49
C VAL A 65 -3.10 16.07 5.21
N SER A 66 -3.47 16.03 6.51
CA SER A 66 -3.71 17.25 7.30
C SER A 66 -2.45 18.09 7.45
N LEU A 67 -1.30 17.44 7.65
CA LEU A 67 0.01 18.12 7.70
C LEU A 67 0.32 18.83 6.37
N LEU A 68 0.12 18.14 5.24
CA LEU A 68 0.36 18.74 3.92
C LEU A 68 -0.61 19.86 3.61
N ARG A 69 -1.89 19.71 3.99
CA ARG A 69 -2.93 20.75 3.77
C ARG A 69 -2.70 22.03 4.56
N ALA A 70 -1.92 22.01 5.63
CA ALA A 70 -1.58 23.20 6.39
C ALA A 70 -0.77 24.22 5.55
N ASP A 71 0.09 23.75 4.66
CA ASP A 71 1.05 24.56 3.92
C ASP A 71 0.89 24.49 2.38
N HIS A 72 -0.08 23.67 1.88
CA HIS A 72 -0.24 23.44 0.45
C HIS A 72 -1.68 23.62 -0.04
N ASP A 73 -1.83 24.28 -1.18
CA ASP A 73 -3.12 24.53 -1.83
C ASP A 73 -3.66 23.26 -2.52
N SER A 74 -2.76 22.36 -2.93
CA SER A 74 -3.12 21.13 -3.64
C SER A 74 -2.32 19.94 -3.10
N VAL A 75 -3.02 18.83 -2.82
CA VAL A 75 -2.45 17.56 -2.35
C VAL A 75 -2.86 16.43 -3.29
N THR A 76 -1.88 15.78 -3.90
CA THR A 76 -2.05 14.53 -4.66
C THR A 76 -1.61 13.36 -3.79
N ILE A 77 -2.36 12.27 -3.79
CA ILE A 77 -1.97 11.03 -3.11
C ILE A 77 -1.62 9.94 -4.11
N MET A 78 -0.47 9.28 -3.91
CA MET A 78 0.01 8.19 -4.75
C MET A 78 0.08 6.90 -3.94
N GLY A 79 -0.54 5.82 -4.45
CA GLY A 79 -0.48 4.48 -3.85
C GLY A 79 0.21 3.48 -4.77
N HIS A 80 1.13 2.68 -4.23
CA HIS A 80 1.79 1.59 -4.94
C HIS A 80 1.32 0.22 -4.45
N SER A 81 1.03 -0.70 -5.37
CA SER A 81 0.67 -2.10 -5.06
C SER A 81 -0.48 -2.18 -4.02
N THR A 82 -0.24 -2.68 -2.79
CA THR A 82 -1.24 -2.68 -1.71
C THR A 82 -1.63 -1.26 -1.28
N GLY A 83 -0.70 -0.28 -1.32
CA GLY A 83 -1.04 1.13 -1.17
C GLY A 83 -2.02 1.62 -2.25
N GLY A 84 -1.92 1.05 -3.46
CA GLY A 84 -2.88 1.26 -4.54
C GLY A 84 -4.28 0.65 -4.30
N LEU A 85 -4.46 -0.20 -3.30
CA LEU A 85 -5.75 -0.63 -2.78
C LEU A 85 -6.21 0.26 -1.62
N ILE A 86 -5.30 0.60 -0.69
CA ILE A 86 -5.60 1.39 0.50
C ILE A 86 -6.04 2.82 0.13
N VAL A 87 -5.28 3.48 -0.75
CA VAL A 87 -5.52 4.87 -1.16
C VAL A 87 -6.91 5.10 -1.74
N PRO A 88 -7.38 4.37 -2.77
CA PRO A 88 -8.71 4.62 -3.34
C PRO A 88 -9.84 4.29 -2.36
N LEU A 89 -9.66 3.31 -1.47
CA LEU A 89 -10.60 3.03 -0.40
C LEU A 89 -10.67 4.19 0.60
N TRP A 90 -9.52 4.76 0.98
CA TRP A 90 -9.46 5.92 1.86
C TRP A 90 -10.10 7.15 1.19
N VAL A 91 -9.76 7.47 -0.07
CA VAL A 91 -10.32 8.61 -0.81
C VAL A 91 -11.84 8.51 -0.90
N SER A 92 -12.36 7.32 -1.19
CA SER A 92 -13.81 7.09 -1.26
C SER A 92 -14.53 7.31 0.09
N ARG A 93 -13.85 7.06 1.22
CA ARG A 93 -14.40 7.34 2.57
C ARG A 93 -14.25 8.80 2.99
N HIS A 94 -13.30 9.52 2.42
CA HIS A 94 -12.90 10.87 2.81
C HIS A 94 -12.92 11.85 1.62
N PRO A 95 -14.10 12.12 1.03
CA PRO A 95 -14.22 12.99 -0.14
C PRO A 95 -13.71 14.41 0.18
N GLY A 96 -13.12 15.07 -0.82
CA GLY A 96 -12.61 16.43 -0.71
C GLY A 96 -11.31 16.61 0.08
N ARG A 97 -10.65 15.51 0.51
CA ARG A 97 -9.39 15.58 1.27
C ARG A 97 -8.17 15.77 0.39
N VAL A 98 -8.21 15.30 -0.85
CA VAL A 98 -7.12 15.42 -1.84
C VAL A 98 -7.65 15.94 -3.16
N ASP A 99 -6.76 16.40 -4.05
CA ASP A 99 -7.12 16.99 -5.34
C ASP A 99 -6.78 16.08 -6.52
N GLY A 100 -6.09 14.98 -6.28
CA GLY A 100 -5.76 14.01 -7.29
C GLY A 100 -5.24 12.71 -6.69
N VAL A 101 -5.38 11.62 -7.46
CA VAL A 101 -4.97 10.27 -7.08
C VAL A 101 -4.12 9.64 -8.16
N ILE A 102 -3.00 9.04 -7.79
CA ILE A 102 -2.16 8.22 -8.66
C ILE A 102 -2.07 6.81 -8.10
N LEU A 103 -2.41 5.82 -8.90
CA LEU A 103 -2.28 4.41 -8.53
C LEU A 103 -1.21 3.76 -9.42
N ASN A 104 -0.13 3.31 -8.81
CA ASN A 104 0.96 2.62 -9.51
C ASN A 104 0.88 1.12 -9.26
N SER A 105 0.63 0.34 -10.31
CA SER A 105 0.45 -1.12 -10.24
C SER A 105 -0.46 -1.55 -9.08
N PRO A 106 -1.68 -0.98 -8.96
CA PRO A 106 -2.53 -1.19 -7.80
C PRO A 106 -2.98 -2.65 -7.68
N TRP A 107 -2.90 -3.19 -6.46
CA TRP A 107 -3.39 -4.55 -6.19
C TRP A 107 -4.88 -4.52 -5.82
N ILE A 108 -5.72 -4.31 -6.83
CA ILE A 108 -7.18 -4.14 -6.68
C ILE A 108 -8.00 -5.42 -6.91
N ASP A 109 -7.35 -6.50 -7.31
CA ASP A 109 -7.96 -7.82 -7.48
C ASP A 109 -6.91 -8.91 -7.24
N LEU A 110 -7.36 -10.14 -6.95
CA LEU A 110 -6.46 -11.29 -6.88
C LEU A 110 -5.86 -11.59 -8.25
N GLN A 111 -4.55 -11.49 -8.35
CA GLN A 111 -3.82 -11.89 -9.55
C GLN A 111 -3.91 -13.39 -9.73
N GLY A 112 -4.22 -13.85 -10.95
CA GLY A 112 -4.22 -15.25 -11.28
C GLY A 112 -5.30 -15.68 -12.27
N SER A 113 -5.30 -16.99 -12.54
CA SER A 113 -6.26 -17.63 -13.44
C SER A 113 -7.70 -17.53 -12.91
N PHE A 114 -8.67 -17.80 -13.78
CA PHE A 114 -10.08 -17.96 -13.40
C PHE A 114 -10.26 -18.89 -12.19
N LEU A 115 -9.45 -19.95 -12.08
CA LEU A 115 -9.48 -20.89 -10.97
C LEU A 115 -9.07 -20.23 -9.65
N THR A 116 -8.05 -19.37 -9.64
CA THR A 116 -7.63 -18.60 -8.46
C THR A 116 -8.77 -17.70 -7.96
N ARG A 117 -9.44 -17.03 -8.87
CA ARG A 117 -10.62 -16.18 -8.55
C ARG A 117 -11.82 -17.00 -8.08
N ALA A 118 -12.08 -18.16 -8.67
CA ALA A 118 -13.16 -19.05 -8.25
C ALA A 118 -12.96 -19.59 -6.82
N LEU A 119 -11.70 -19.79 -6.39
CA LEU A 119 -11.36 -20.22 -5.03
C LEU A 119 -11.34 -19.05 -4.01
N ALA A 120 -11.41 -17.80 -4.47
CA ALA A 120 -11.40 -16.64 -3.58
C ALA A 120 -12.54 -16.64 -2.55
N GLY A 121 -13.72 -17.06 -2.92
CA GLY A 121 -14.88 -17.15 -2.02
C GLY A 121 -14.70 -18.18 -0.89
N PRO A 122 -14.33 -19.43 -1.17
CA PRO A 122 -13.96 -20.41 -0.15
C PRO A 122 -12.79 -19.96 0.73
N LEU A 123 -11.73 -19.38 0.13
CA LEU A 123 -10.60 -18.84 0.87
C LEU A 123 -11.05 -17.71 1.81
N ALA A 124 -11.83 -16.75 1.30
CA ALA A 124 -12.36 -15.65 2.12
C ALA A 124 -13.19 -16.16 3.31
N ARG A 125 -13.99 -17.21 3.14
CA ARG A 125 -14.72 -17.82 4.25
C ARG A 125 -13.78 -18.46 5.26
N SER A 126 -12.80 -19.21 4.79
CA SER A 126 -11.83 -19.88 5.68
C SER A 126 -11.01 -18.89 6.51
N VAL A 127 -10.53 -17.81 5.89
CA VAL A 127 -9.73 -16.80 6.63
C VAL A 127 -10.57 -15.98 7.61
N ARG A 128 -11.87 -15.77 7.33
CA ARG A 128 -12.78 -15.05 8.25
C ARG A 128 -13.15 -15.84 9.50
N VAL A 129 -13.14 -17.18 9.44
CA VAL A 129 -13.40 -18.04 10.61
C VAL A 129 -12.14 -18.42 11.37
N ALA A 130 -10.97 -18.23 10.78
CA ALA A 130 -9.69 -18.46 11.44
C ALA A 130 -9.41 -17.40 12.50
N GLU A 131 -8.60 -17.76 13.51
CA GLU A 131 -8.05 -16.75 14.42
C GLU A 131 -7.27 -15.69 13.61
N PRO A 132 -7.58 -14.39 13.74
CA PRO A 132 -7.02 -13.34 12.86
C PRO A 132 -5.50 -13.27 12.83
N THR A 133 -4.84 -13.69 13.89
CA THR A 133 -3.38 -13.70 14.00
C THR A 133 -2.73 -14.97 13.42
N THR A 134 -3.54 -15.96 13.03
CA THR A 134 -3.04 -17.21 12.44
C THR A 134 -2.19 -16.95 11.20
N VAL A 135 -0.97 -17.47 11.20
CA VAL A 135 -0.09 -17.43 10.03
C VAL A 135 -0.58 -18.45 9.00
N LEU A 136 -0.80 -17.97 7.78
CA LEU A 136 -1.22 -18.81 6.66
C LEU A 136 0.00 -19.42 5.96
N PRO A 137 -0.08 -20.68 5.50
CA PRO A 137 1.00 -21.34 4.77
C PRO A 137 1.09 -20.85 3.31
N ILE A 138 1.16 -19.53 3.14
CA ILE A 138 1.31 -18.89 1.83
C ILE A 138 2.79 -18.66 1.62
N PRO A 139 3.41 -19.29 0.58
CA PRO A 139 4.81 -19.07 0.28
C PRO A 139 5.07 -17.60 -0.02
N SER A 140 5.94 -17.00 0.74
CA SER A 140 6.43 -15.66 0.49
C SER A 140 7.71 -15.76 -0.34
N ARG A 141 7.74 -15.09 -1.50
CA ARG A 141 8.91 -15.05 -2.38
C ARG A 141 9.35 -13.61 -2.53
N ASP A 142 10.61 -13.35 -2.26
CA ASP A 142 11.23 -12.04 -2.48
C ASP A 142 11.69 -11.87 -3.94
N ASN A 143 10.83 -12.21 -4.89
CA ASN A 143 11.16 -12.03 -6.31
C ASN A 143 11.26 -10.54 -6.67
N PHE A 144 10.38 -9.72 -6.11
CA PHE A 144 10.38 -8.28 -6.36
C PHE A 144 11.63 -7.62 -5.76
N GLY A 145 11.94 -7.87 -4.48
CA GLY A 145 13.11 -7.31 -3.85
C GLY A 145 14.40 -7.67 -4.60
N ARG A 146 14.49 -8.90 -5.06
CA ARG A 146 15.65 -9.34 -5.88
C ARG A 146 15.70 -8.65 -7.24
N SER A 147 14.57 -8.46 -7.92
CA SER A 147 14.53 -7.87 -9.26
C SER A 147 14.95 -6.40 -9.32
N ILE A 148 14.88 -5.68 -8.21
CA ILE A 148 15.25 -4.26 -8.15
C ILE A 148 16.67 -4.02 -7.64
N ARG A 149 17.25 -4.95 -6.85
CA ARG A 149 18.54 -4.76 -6.17
C ARG A 149 19.71 -5.03 -7.11
N ARG A 150 20.64 -4.09 -7.17
CA ARG A 150 21.86 -4.18 -8.00
C ARG A 150 22.70 -5.42 -7.72
N GLU A 151 22.71 -5.91 -6.49
CA GLU A 151 23.41 -7.15 -6.12
C GLU A 151 22.83 -8.43 -6.76
N PHE A 152 21.61 -8.35 -7.34
CA PHE A 152 20.92 -9.44 -8.05
C PHE A 152 20.55 -9.04 -9.48
N ASP A 153 21.41 -8.26 -10.15
CA ASP A 153 21.22 -7.75 -11.52
C ASP A 153 20.09 -6.72 -11.71
N GLY A 154 19.55 -6.15 -10.63
CA GLY A 154 18.65 -5.02 -10.68
C GLY A 154 19.40 -3.69 -10.85
N GLU A 155 18.65 -2.58 -10.94
CA GLU A 155 19.23 -1.25 -11.24
C GLU A 155 19.48 -0.39 -10.00
N TRP A 156 18.97 -0.78 -8.82
CA TRP A 156 18.92 0.11 -7.65
C TRP A 156 19.79 -0.36 -6.49
N ASP A 157 20.44 0.61 -5.86
CA ASP A 157 21.07 0.45 -4.56
C ASP A 157 20.01 0.72 -3.49
N VAL A 158 19.53 -0.32 -2.83
CA VAL A 158 18.44 -0.21 -1.86
C VAL A 158 19.01 0.02 -0.47
N PRO A 159 18.59 1.10 0.24
CA PRO A 159 19.16 1.46 1.52
C PRO A 159 18.81 0.46 2.64
N GLU A 160 19.65 0.43 3.68
CA GLU A 160 19.51 -0.44 4.86
C GLU A 160 18.14 -0.33 5.55
N VAL A 161 17.46 0.82 5.47
CA VAL A 161 16.11 1.00 6.02
C VAL A 161 15.11 -0.03 5.48
N LYS A 162 15.36 -0.54 4.29
CA LYS A 162 14.58 -1.60 3.65
C LYS A 162 15.03 -3.00 4.08
N ASP A 163 16.25 -3.13 4.61
CA ASP A 163 16.88 -4.43 4.86
C ASP A 163 16.10 -5.34 5.84
N PRO A 164 15.56 -4.87 6.96
CA PRO A 164 14.71 -5.71 7.82
C PRO A 164 13.43 -6.18 7.15
N SER A 165 12.93 -5.45 6.15
CA SER A 165 11.71 -5.78 5.42
C SER A 165 11.94 -6.59 4.15
N TRP A 166 13.19 -6.95 3.83
CA TRP A 166 13.49 -7.91 2.77
C TRP A 166 13.03 -9.34 3.12
N ALA A 167 13.02 -9.70 4.39
CA ALA A 167 12.31 -10.89 4.82
C ALA A 167 10.81 -10.63 4.60
N PRO A 168 10.18 -11.34 3.67
CA PRO A 168 8.77 -11.10 3.36
C PRO A 168 7.92 -11.28 4.61
N PHE A 169 7.00 -10.35 4.84
CA PHE A 169 6.08 -10.45 5.98
C PHE A 169 5.24 -11.71 5.89
N VAL A 170 5.03 -12.36 7.02
CA VAL A 170 4.14 -13.53 7.07
C VAL A 170 2.69 -13.09 6.86
N THR A 171 2.00 -13.74 5.92
CA THR A 171 0.58 -13.49 5.68
C THR A 171 -0.25 -14.06 6.82
N ARG A 172 -1.06 -13.22 7.47
CA ARG A 172 -1.97 -13.62 8.54
C ARG A 172 -3.42 -13.58 8.08
N ALA A 173 -4.25 -14.45 8.66
CA ALA A 173 -5.67 -14.60 8.28
C ALA A 173 -6.44 -13.27 8.32
N GLY A 174 -6.30 -12.49 9.39
CA GLY A 174 -6.98 -11.20 9.54
C GLY A 174 -6.58 -10.19 8.46
N TRP A 175 -5.29 -10.10 8.17
CA TRP A 175 -4.80 -9.21 7.12
C TRP A 175 -5.33 -9.63 5.73
N LEU A 176 -5.27 -10.93 5.40
CA LEU A 176 -5.80 -11.41 4.13
C LEU A 176 -7.31 -11.18 4.01
N ALA A 177 -8.06 -11.35 5.09
CA ALA A 177 -9.49 -11.03 5.12
C ALA A 177 -9.74 -9.55 4.82
N ALA A 178 -8.97 -8.64 5.43
CA ALA A 178 -9.06 -7.20 5.17
C ALA A 178 -8.76 -6.84 3.70
N ILE A 179 -7.76 -7.47 3.08
CA ILE A 179 -7.45 -7.32 1.66
C ILE A 179 -8.62 -7.79 0.77
N LEU A 180 -9.17 -8.98 1.04
CA LEU A 180 -10.29 -9.52 0.27
C LEU A 180 -11.56 -8.66 0.41
N ASP A 181 -11.80 -8.09 1.59
CA ASP A 181 -12.89 -7.14 1.80
C ASP A 181 -12.64 -5.83 1.03
N GLY A 182 -11.39 -5.37 0.98
CA GLY A 182 -10.98 -4.22 0.16
C GLY A 182 -11.23 -4.46 -1.33
N HIS A 183 -10.80 -5.61 -1.87
CA HIS A 183 -11.06 -5.99 -3.27
C HIS A 183 -12.57 -6.04 -3.57
N GLN A 184 -13.37 -6.59 -2.64
CA GLN A 184 -14.82 -6.63 -2.80
C GLN A 184 -15.44 -5.22 -2.85
N LYS A 185 -14.98 -4.29 -2.00
CA LYS A 185 -15.42 -2.89 -2.02
C LYS A 185 -15.07 -2.21 -3.35
N VAL A 186 -13.85 -2.41 -3.86
CA VAL A 186 -13.44 -1.88 -5.17
C VAL A 186 -14.32 -2.44 -6.28
N ALA A 187 -14.60 -3.74 -6.30
CA ALA A 187 -15.45 -4.39 -7.31
C ALA A 187 -16.90 -3.90 -7.29
N GLN A 188 -17.40 -3.41 -6.15
CA GLN A 188 -18.72 -2.80 -6.03
C GLN A 188 -18.76 -1.36 -6.56
N GLY A 189 -17.60 -0.78 -6.85
CA GLY A 189 -17.43 0.60 -7.26
C GLY A 189 -17.13 1.53 -6.09
N LEU A 190 -16.20 2.45 -6.32
CA LEU A 190 -15.81 3.48 -5.38
C LEU A 190 -16.26 4.85 -5.90
N HIS A 191 -16.65 5.74 -4.98
CA HIS A 191 -16.88 7.13 -5.33
C HIS A 191 -15.57 7.90 -5.16
N ILE A 192 -14.97 8.32 -6.29
CA ILE A 192 -13.77 9.15 -6.35
C ILE A 192 -14.09 10.33 -7.26
N ASP A 193 -14.20 11.51 -6.69
CA ASP A 193 -14.63 12.75 -7.33
C ASP A 193 -13.49 13.65 -7.78
N VAL A 194 -12.27 13.15 -7.76
CA VAL A 194 -11.04 13.85 -8.18
C VAL A 194 -10.37 13.11 -9.35
N PRO A 195 -9.51 13.79 -10.13
CA PRO A 195 -8.72 13.14 -11.18
C PRO A 195 -7.96 11.91 -10.67
N LEU A 196 -8.09 10.80 -11.40
CA LEU A 196 -7.46 9.52 -11.08
C LEU A 196 -6.58 9.07 -12.25
N LEU A 197 -5.28 8.87 -12.00
CA LEU A 197 -4.33 8.25 -12.93
C LEU A 197 -4.00 6.83 -12.45
N VAL A 198 -4.14 5.85 -13.34
CA VAL A 198 -3.75 4.45 -13.07
C VAL A 198 -2.62 4.04 -13.99
N LEU A 199 -1.49 3.66 -13.41
CA LEU A 199 -0.33 3.12 -14.10
C LEU A 199 -0.31 1.60 -13.91
N ILE A 200 -0.29 0.85 -15.00
CA ILE A 200 -0.32 -0.62 -15.02
C ILE A 200 1.02 -1.11 -15.55
N SER A 201 1.65 -2.06 -14.86
CA SER A 201 2.85 -2.76 -15.27
C SER A 201 2.54 -4.20 -15.70
#